data_3f2de315ea321a841e0749cff9b77b99
#
_entry.id   3f2de315ea321a841e0749cff9b77b99
#
_cell.length_a   1.000
_cell.length_b   1.000
_cell.length_c   1.000
_cell.angle_alpha   90.00
_cell.angle_beta   90.00
_cell.angle_gamma   90.00
#
_symmetry.space_group_name_H-M   'P 1'
#
loop_
_entity.id
_entity.type
_entity.pdbx_description
1 polymer ?
#
loop_
_entity_poly.entity_id
_entity_poly.type
_entity_poly.pdbx_seq_one_letter_code
_entity_poly.pdbx_strand_id
1 'polypeptide(L)'
;MIDVLKHIDINDPLIGCLAIGVIVALSISLQLLSNKLIPVERFEAIHEVGGVYMSAVGTLYSVVLGMILVNASENFTDARKYVGQEAEALIHVYSGAELMPISHKLAIKESIKKYVDGVISDEWELLSQGKSHEETRNLFKNIWKSIKSIEPVTENQKTIYQYMISSFISAEEGRRERVNFSNYKITNIEWYTMIVGGIVNIVFTFFFSVRDSFAQSLMTGMVALMVSMNLYAVFLLGDPFSGTREVPIDQFTFLQRYMAEGKDF
;
A
#
# COMPACT_ATOMS: atom_id res chain seq x y z
N MET A 1 23.17 -18.42 10.79
CA MET A 1 22.04 -18.69 9.89
C MET A 1 20.84 -17.77 10.17
N ILE A 2 20.52 -17.50 11.44
CA ILE A 2 19.41 -16.59 11.83
C ILE A 2 19.74 -15.11 11.55
N ASP A 3 21.02 -14.71 11.66
CA ASP A 3 21.42 -13.31 11.40
C ASP A 3 21.46 -12.93 9.92
N VAL A 4 21.59 -13.89 9.02
CA VAL A 4 21.51 -13.65 7.56
C VAL A 4 20.06 -13.37 7.13
N LEU A 5 19.08 -13.96 7.82
CA LEU A 5 17.65 -13.72 7.54
C LEU A 5 17.16 -12.34 7.99
N LYS A 6 17.86 -11.70 8.94
CA LYS A 6 17.53 -10.33 9.40
C LYS A 6 17.88 -9.23 8.41
N HIS A 7 18.74 -9.52 7.42
CA HIS A 7 19.13 -8.57 6.36
C HIS A 7 18.46 -8.84 5.01
N ILE A 8 17.55 -9.82 4.95
CA ILE A 8 16.77 -10.09 3.74
C ILE A 8 15.58 -9.12 3.73
N ASP A 9 15.72 -8.02 3.03
CA ASP A 9 14.60 -7.13 2.76
C ASP A 9 13.71 -7.76 1.68
N ILE A 10 12.68 -8.50 2.10
CA ILE A 10 11.71 -9.17 1.21
C ILE A 10 11.02 -8.16 0.27
N ASN A 11 11.10 -6.88 0.58
CA ASN A 11 10.59 -5.81 -0.25
C ASN A 11 11.50 -5.52 -1.46
N ASP A 12 12.76 -6.00 -1.46
CA ASP A 12 13.63 -5.90 -2.64
C ASP A 12 13.03 -6.74 -3.77
N PRO A 13 12.77 -6.16 -4.97
CA PRO A 13 12.24 -6.88 -6.12
C PRO A 13 13.04 -8.12 -6.51
N LEU A 14 14.36 -8.11 -6.33
CA LEU A 14 15.21 -9.26 -6.59
C LEU A 14 14.94 -10.40 -5.61
N ILE A 15 14.77 -10.08 -4.34
CA ILE A 15 14.46 -11.06 -3.29
C ILE A 15 13.05 -11.61 -3.49
N GLY A 16 12.09 -10.75 -3.88
CA GLY A 16 10.75 -11.18 -4.25
C GLY A 16 10.76 -12.17 -5.43
N CYS A 17 11.49 -11.89 -6.49
CA CYS A 17 11.67 -12.81 -7.62
C CYS A 17 12.33 -14.13 -7.20
N LEU A 18 13.34 -14.09 -6.33
CA LEU A 18 13.96 -15.29 -5.78
C LEU A 18 12.99 -16.12 -4.93
N ALA A 19 12.20 -15.48 -4.09
CA ALA A 19 11.18 -16.16 -3.28
C ALA A 19 10.14 -16.87 -4.16
N ILE A 20 9.64 -16.19 -5.20
CA ILE A 20 8.75 -16.78 -6.19
C ILE A 20 9.42 -17.98 -6.86
N GLY A 21 10.66 -17.84 -7.32
CA GLY A 21 11.43 -18.92 -7.94
C GLY A 21 11.59 -20.14 -7.02
N VAL A 22 11.86 -19.92 -5.74
CA VAL A 22 11.97 -20.99 -4.73
C VAL A 22 10.63 -21.70 -4.54
N ILE A 23 9.50 -20.97 -4.45
CA ILE A 23 8.17 -21.56 -4.32
C ILE A 23 7.85 -22.44 -5.53
N VAL A 24 8.11 -21.95 -6.75
CA VAL A 24 7.90 -22.69 -7.99
C VAL A 24 8.76 -23.95 -8.03
N ALA A 25 10.06 -23.84 -7.72
CA ALA A 25 10.98 -24.98 -7.70
C ALA A 25 10.58 -26.03 -6.65
N LEU A 26 10.15 -25.58 -5.46
CA LEU A 26 9.65 -26.44 -4.40
C LEU A 26 8.36 -27.17 -4.84
N SER A 27 7.42 -26.47 -5.47
CA SER A 27 6.17 -27.04 -5.97
C SER A 27 6.42 -28.13 -7.02
N ILE A 28 7.32 -27.87 -7.97
CA ILE A 28 7.73 -28.87 -8.98
C ILE A 28 8.43 -30.07 -8.33
N SER A 29 9.30 -29.82 -7.36
CA SER A 29 10.03 -30.88 -6.64
C SER A 29 9.08 -31.79 -5.86
N LEU A 30 8.09 -31.21 -5.17
CA LEU A 30 7.06 -31.95 -4.45
C LEU A 30 6.15 -32.76 -5.41
N GLN A 31 5.81 -32.18 -6.56
CA GLN A 31 5.05 -32.86 -7.60
C GLN A 31 5.82 -34.08 -8.14
N LEU A 32 7.13 -33.94 -8.46
CA LEU A 32 7.98 -35.03 -8.92
C LEU A 32 8.13 -36.14 -7.87
N LEU A 33 8.21 -35.74 -6.59
CA LEU A 33 8.25 -36.70 -5.47
C LEU A 33 6.91 -37.44 -5.34
N SER A 34 5.79 -36.73 -5.46
CA SER A 34 4.45 -37.34 -5.46
C SER A 34 4.30 -38.40 -6.54
N ASN A 35 4.78 -38.15 -7.76
CA ASN A 35 4.75 -39.11 -8.87
C ASN A 35 5.59 -40.36 -8.62
N LYS A 36 6.66 -40.25 -7.79
CA LYS A 36 7.45 -41.46 -7.42
C LYS A 36 6.79 -42.29 -6.32
N LEU A 37 5.99 -41.65 -5.46
CA LEU A 37 5.36 -42.33 -4.32
C LEU A 37 4.00 -42.93 -4.66
N ILE A 38 3.28 -42.33 -5.61
CA ILE A 38 1.90 -42.71 -5.95
C ILE A 38 1.85 -43.12 -7.43
N PRO A 39 1.44 -44.35 -7.74
CA PRO A 39 1.34 -44.83 -9.14
C PRO A 39 0.31 -43.99 -9.92
N VAL A 40 0.69 -43.62 -11.15
CA VAL A 40 -0.13 -42.79 -12.07
C VAL A 40 -1.51 -43.42 -12.35
N GLU A 41 -1.59 -44.74 -12.37
CA GLU A 41 -2.83 -45.49 -12.64
C GLU A 41 -3.95 -45.22 -11.62
N ARG A 42 -3.59 -44.83 -10.38
CA ARG A 42 -4.60 -44.44 -9.37
C ARG A 42 -5.27 -43.10 -9.67
N PHE A 43 -4.60 -42.26 -10.41
CA PHE A 43 -5.11 -40.91 -10.74
C PHE A 43 -5.88 -40.91 -12.07
N GLU A 44 -5.60 -41.82 -13.00
CA GLU A 44 -6.33 -41.90 -14.28
C GLU A 44 -7.85 -42.07 -14.10
N ALA A 45 -8.29 -42.84 -13.09
CA ALA A 45 -9.71 -43.04 -12.78
C ALA A 45 -10.43 -41.79 -12.23
N ILE A 46 -9.67 -40.78 -11.79
CA ILE A 46 -10.21 -39.60 -11.11
C ILE A 46 -10.13 -38.33 -12.00
N HIS A 47 -9.45 -38.40 -13.15
CA HIS A 47 -9.15 -37.29 -14.04
C HIS A 47 -10.38 -36.48 -14.46
N GLU A 48 -11.45 -37.09 -14.92
CA GLU A 48 -12.65 -36.39 -15.39
C GLU A 48 -13.36 -35.67 -14.24
N VAL A 49 -13.57 -36.37 -13.14
CA VAL A 49 -14.26 -35.80 -11.96
C VAL A 49 -13.38 -34.77 -11.25
N GLY A 50 -12.06 -35.06 -11.11
CA GLY A 50 -11.09 -34.17 -10.51
C GLY A 50 -10.97 -32.84 -11.25
N GLY A 51 -11.04 -32.83 -12.59
CA GLY A 51 -11.01 -31.61 -13.40
C GLY A 51 -12.16 -30.66 -13.10
N VAL A 52 -13.36 -31.18 -12.87
CA VAL A 52 -14.52 -30.38 -12.48
C VAL A 52 -14.32 -29.76 -11.09
N TYR A 53 -13.84 -30.53 -10.11
CA TYR A 53 -13.55 -30.01 -8.77
C TYR A 53 -12.41 -28.99 -8.79
N MET A 54 -11.34 -29.22 -9.52
CA MET A 54 -10.25 -28.28 -9.68
C MET A 54 -10.73 -26.95 -10.26
N SER A 55 -11.57 -27.02 -11.29
CA SER A 55 -12.16 -25.81 -11.89
C SER A 55 -12.99 -25.03 -10.88
N ALA A 56 -13.83 -25.69 -10.10
CA ALA A 56 -14.66 -25.04 -9.08
C ALA A 56 -13.80 -24.41 -7.96
N VAL A 57 -12.85 -25.19 -7.40
CA VAL A 57 -11.95 -24.70 -6.32
C VAL A 57 -11.05 -23.57 -6.82
N GLY A 58 -10.46 -23.72 -8.00
CA GLY A 58 -9.60 -22.71 -8.61
C GLY A 58 -10.35 -21.41 -8.91
N THR A 59 -11.59 -21.50 -9.40
CA THR A 59 -12.43 -20.32 -9.65
C THR A 59 -12.76 -19.59 -8.35
N LEU A 60 -13.21 -20.31 -7.33
CA LEU A 60 -13.51 -19.69 -6.01
C LEU A 60 -12.28 -19.03 -5.41
N TYR A 61 -11.13 -19.70 -5.46
CA TYR A 61 -9.87 -19.13 -4.97
C TYR A 61 -9.46 -17.88 -5.74
N SER A 62 -9.56 -17.92 -7.07
CA SER A 62 -9.18 -16.77 -7.93
C SER A 62 -10.06 -15.55 -7.65
N VAL A 63 -11.36 -15.74 -7.42
CA VAL A 63 -12.27 -14.63 -7.07
C VAL A 63 -11.86 -14.02 -5.74
N VAL A 64 -11.66 -14.83 -4.70
CA VAL A 64 -11.28 -14.33 -3.36
C VAL A 64 -9.92 -13.62 -3.41
N LEU A 65 -8.92 -14.24 -4.05
CA LEU A 65 -7.58 -13.65 -4.19
C LEU A 65 -7.63 -12.32 -4.98
N GLY A 66 -8.41 -12.29 -6.07
CA GLY A 66 -8.61 -11.10 -6.88
C GLY A 66 -9.26 -9.97 -6.08
N MET A 67 -10.28 -10.25 -5.27
CA MET A 67 -10.92 -9.25 -4.41
C MET A 67 -9.95 -8.68 -3.37
N ILE A 68 -9.14 -9.52 -2.73
CA ILE A 68 -8.14 -9.06 -1.76
C ILE A 68 -7.07 -8.19 -2.44
N LEU A 69 -6.59 -8.59 -3.62
CA LEU A 69 -5.61 -7.82 -4.37
C LEU A 69 -6.15 -6.45 -4.82
N VAL A 70 -7.39 -6.41 -5.31
CA VAL A 70 -8.05 -5.15 -5.69
C VAL A 70 -8.19 -4.24 -4.48
N ASN A 71 -8.69 -4.75 -3.35
CA ASN A 71 -8.82 -4.00 -2.11
C ASN A 71 -7.46 -3.44 -1.62
N ALA A 72 -6.40 -4.25 -1.64
CA ALA A 72 -5.05 -3.79 -1.29
C ALA A 72 -4.56 -2.68 -2.22
N SER A 73 -4.80 -2.81 -3.54
CA SER A 73 -4.42 -1.82 -4.56
C SER A 73 -5.21 -0.51 -4.40
N GLU A 74 -6.49 -0.58 -4.11
CA GLU A 74 -7.34 0.58 -3.86
C GLU A 74 -6.89 1.33 -2.60
N ASN A 75 -6.66 0.63 -1.49
CA ASN A 75 -6.17 1.25 -0.26
C ASN A 75 -4.80 1.92 -0.44
N PHE A 76 -3.89 1.31 -1.21
CA PHE A 76 -2.61 1.92 -1.54
C PHE A 76 -2.78 3.20 -2.37
N THR A 77 -3.66 3.16 -3.38
CA THR A 77 -3.95 4.30 -4.26
C THR A 77 -4.62 5.43 -3.49
N ASP A 78 -5.57 5.11 -2.61
CA ASP A 78 -6.26 6.10 -1.79
C ASP A 78 -5.32 6.72 -0.76
N ALA A 79 -4.46 5.94 -0.11
CA ALA A 79 -3.42 6.48 0.77
C ALA A 79 -2.55 7.52 0.05
N ARG A 80 -2.08 7.20 -1.15
CA ARG A 80 -1.30 8.13 -1.99
C ARG A 80 -2.09 9.38 -2.39
N LYS A 81 -3.37 9.22 -2.72
CA LYS A 81 -4.28 10.33 -3.05
C LYS A 81 -4.44 11.28 -1.88
N TYR A 82 -4.66 10.77 -0.67
CA TYR A 82 -4.85 11.63 0.50
C TYR A 82 -3.57 12.33 0.96
N VAL A 83 -2.40 11.71 0.77
CA VAL A 83 -1.11 12.40 0.93
C VAL A 83 -1.00 13.59 -0.03
N GLY A 84 -1.36 13.40 -1.30
CA GLY A 84 -1.39 14.48 -2.29
C GLY A 84 -2.40 15.57 -1.95
N GLN A 85 -3.62 15.20 -1.56
CA GLN A 85 -4.68 16.12 -1.16
C GLN A 85 -4.27 17.00 0.02
N GLU A 86 -3.64 16.43 1.04
CA GLU A 86 -3.14 17.19 2.20
C GLU A 86 -2.10 18.22 1.79
N ALA A 87 -1.09 17.81 1.02
CA ALA A 87 -0.01 18.70 0.58
C ALA A 87 -0.52 19.81 -0.34
N GLU A 88 -1.36 19.48 -1.33
CA GLU A 88 -1.95 20.45 -2.27
C GLU A 88 -2.84 21.46 -1.53
N ALA A 89 -3.68 20.99 -0.63
CA ALA A 89 -4.54 21.85 0.17
C ALA A 89 -3.74 22.83 1.04
N LEU A 90 -2.60 22.39 1.59
CA LEU A 90 -1.69 23.27 2.32
C LEU A 90 -1.00 24.31 1.42
N ILE A 91 -0.69 23.97 0.15
CA ILE A 91 -0.23 24.95 -0.84
C ILE A 91 -1.26 26.06 -1.04
N HIS A 92 -2.54 25.70 -1.15
CA HIS A 92 -3.62 26.66 -1.31
C HIS A 92 -3.77 27.60 -0.08
N VAL A 93 -3.63 27.04 1.13
CA VAL A 93 -3.63 27.88 2.36
C VAL A 93 -2.41 28.81 2.38
N TYR A 94 -1.23 28.29 2.03
CA TYR A 94 0.02 29.03 2.00
C TYR A 94 -0.03 30.20 1.00
N SER A 95 -0.54 29.96 -0.20
CA SER A 95 -0.69 30.95 -1.27
C SER A 95 -1.78 31.97 -0.92
N GLY A 96 -2.92 31.53 -0.35
CA GLY A 96 -3.97 32.43 0.12
C GLY A 96 -3.49 33.39 1.21
N ALA A 97 -2.55 32.98 2.05
CA ALA A 97 -1.97 33.82 3.07
C ALA A 97 -1.20 35.03 2.51
N GLU A 98 -0.72 34.99 1.26
CA GLU A 98 -0.05 36.14 0.60
C GLU A 98 -0.94 37.39 0.53
N LEU A 99 -2.24 37.19 0.41
CA LEU A 99 -3.21 38.26 0.24
C LEU A 99 -3.78 38.76 1.58
N MET A 100 -3.28 38.24 2.71
CA MET A 100 -3.67 38.64 4.06
C MET A 100 -2.72 39.71 4.64
N PRO A 101 -3.14 40.42 5.68
CA PRO A 101 -2.26 41.38 6.40
C PRO A 101 -0.95 40.70 6.83
N ILE A 102 0.16 41.45 6.80
CA ILE A 102 1.52 40.89 6.96
C ILE A 102 1.71 40.06 8.24
N SER A 103 1.06 40.42 9.34
CA SER A 103 1.12 39.67 10.60
C SER A 103 0.51 38.27 10.48
N HIS A 104 -0.67 38.15 9.85
CA HIS A 104 -1.36 36.88 9.61
C HIS A 104 -0.65 36.05 8.56
N LYS A 105 -0.19 36.68 7.47
CA LYS A 105 0.64 36.04 6.44
C LYS A 105 1.83 35.31 7.06
N LEU A 106 2.64 36.03 7.85
CA LEU A 106 3.84 35.45 8.46
C LEU A 106 3.50 34.31 9.43
N ALA A 107 2.47 34.50 10.28
CA ALA A 107 2.05 33.47 11.24
C ALA A 107 1.57 32.19 10.58
N ILE A 108 0.78 32.31 9.49
CA ILE A 108 0.27 31.12 8.76
C ILE A 108 1.41 30.39 8.04
N LYS A 109 2.24 31.12 7.30
CA LYS A 109 3.37 30.55 6.58
C LYS A 109 4.33 29.81 7.50
N GLU A 110 4.67 30.40 8.63
CA GLU A 110 5.52 29.79 9.65
C GLU A 110 4.88 28.53 10.27
N SER A 111 3.57 28.57 10.53
CA SER A 111 2.85 27.42 11.08
C SER A 111 2.82 26.25 10.08
N ILE A 112 2.60 26.52 8.79
CA ILE A 112 2.61 25.49 7.74
C ILE A 112 4.02 24.90 7.59
N LYS A 113 5.06 25.76 7.57
CA LYS A 113 6.45 25.31 7.47
C LYS A 113 6.81 24.35 8.60
N LYS A 114 6.55 24.74 9.85
CA LYS A 114 6.80 23.88 11.03
C LYS A 114 6.07 22.54 10.94
N TYR A 115 4.82 22.59 10.48
CA TYR A 115 4.03 21.37 10.28
C TYR A 115 4.65 20.45 9.23
N VAL A 116 4.98 20.97 8.06
CA VAL A 116 5.58 20.18 6.96
C VAL A 116 6.92 19.60 7.38
N ASP A 117 7.76 20.39 8.05
CA ASP A 117 9.04 19.91 8.59
C ASP A 117 8.81 18.77 9.60
N GLY A 118 7.83 18.89 10.51
CA GLY A 118 7.48 17.86 11.48
C GLY A 118 6.87 16.60 10.84
N VAL A 119 6.14 16.72 9.71
CA VAL A 119 5.67 15.55 8.96
C VAL A 119 6.86 14.81 8.36
N ILE A 120 7.80 15.53 7.74
CA ILE A 120 8.95 14.93 7.04
C ILE A 120 9.94 14.31 8.03
N SER A 121 10.27 15.01 9.14
CA SER A 121 11.32 14.60 10.06
C SER A 121 10.87 13.58 11.11
N ASP A 122 9.62 13.68 11.59
CA ASP A 122 9.21 12.98 12.79
C ASP A 122 8.03 12.03 12.58
N GLU A 123 7.01 12.44 11.80
CA GLU A 123 5.79 11.66 11.67
C GLU A 123 5.87 10.58 10.59
N TRP A 124 6.59 10.84 9.48
CA TRP A 124 6.55 9.94 8.33
C TRP A 124 7.03 8.52 8.66
N GLU A 125 8.13 8.39 9.38
CA GLU A 125 8.66 7.09 9.78
C GLU A 125 7.70 6.33 10.72
N LEU A 126 6.97 7.06 11.57
CA LEU A 126 6.00 6.46 12.51
C LEU A 126 4.77 5.89 11.81
N LEU A 127 4.42 6.36 10.60
CA LEU A 127 3.30 5.83 9.84
C LEU A 127 3.47 4.35 9.50
N SER A 128 4.70 3.87 9.27
CA SER A 128 4.99 2.44 9.07
C SER A 128 4.59 1.58 10.27
N GLN A 129 4.55 2.18 11.47
CA GLN A 129 4.13 1.53 12.72
C GLN A 129 2.64 1.74 13.03
N GLY A 130 1.89 2.40 12.15
CA GLY A 130 0.49 2.79 12.38
C GLY A 130 0.34 3.86 13.47
N LYS A 131 1.37 4.69 13.69
CA LYS A 131 1.37 5.72 14.72
C LYS A 131 1.41 7.12 14.11
N SER A 132 0.71 8.05 14.72
CA SER A 132 0.84 9.48 14.42
C SER A 132 1.69 10.16 15.50
N HIS A 133 2.41 11.22 15.12
CA HIS A 133 3.21 12.01 16.04
C HIS A 133 2.34 13.10 16.69
N GLU A 134 2.28 13.13 18.03
CA GLU A 134 1.37 14.04 18.74
C GLU A 134 1.79 15.51 18.58
N GLU A 135 3.09 15.79 18.55
CA GLU A 135 3.60 17.14 18.35
C GLU A 135 3.26 17.65 16.95
N THR A 136 3.44 16.84 15.91
CA THR A 136 3.04 17.17 14.53
C THR A 136 1.53 17.44 14.44
N ARG A 137 0.70 16.68 15.16
CA ARG A 137 -0.72 16.96 15.27
C ARG A 137 -1.02 18.31 15.92
N ASN A 138 -0.24 18.73 16.92
CA ASN A 138 -0.38 20.03 17.54
C ASN A 138 0.11 21.16 16.62
N LEU A 139 1.15 20.92 15.83
CA LEU A 139 1.59 21.85 14.78
C LEU A 139 0.48 22.07 13.74
N PHE A 140 -0.22 21.03 13.31
CA PHE A 140 -1.38 21.14 12.42
C PHE A 140 -2.50 22.02 13.03
N LYS A 141 -2.82 21.80 14.31
CA LYS A 141 -3.80 22.65 15.02
C LYS A 141 -3.38 24.11 15.10
N ASN A 142 -2.09 24.40 15.12
CA ASN A 142 -1.60 25.78 15.14
C ASN A 142 -1.85 26.49 13.80
N ILE A 143 -1.85 25.77 12.66
CA ILE A 143 -2.27 26.34 11.37
C ILE A 143 -3.70 26.86 11.48
N TRP A 144 -4.62 26.03 12.02
CA TRP A 144 -6.01 26.44 12.23
C TRP A 144 -6.16 27.65 13.12
N LYS A 145 -5.40 27.69 14.23
CA LYS A 145 -5.41 28.88 15.14
C LYS A 145 -4.98 30.12 14.40
N SER A 146 -3.95 30.05 13.56
CA SER A 146 -3.45 31.18 12.78
C SER A 146 -4.48 31.66 11.74
N ILE A 147 -5.18 30.72 11.06
CA ILE A 147 -6.26 31.09 10.13
C ILE A 147 -7.43 31.71 10.87
N LYS A 148 -7.86 31.13 11.99
CA LYS A 148 -9.01 31.59 12.77
C LYS A 148 -8.79 32.99 13.37
N SER A 149 -7.56 33.43 13.55
CA SER A 149 -7.23 34.76 14.07
C SER A 149 -7.41 35.89 13.04
N ILE A 150 -7.69 35.57 11.77
CA ILE A 150 -7.90 36.55 10.72
C ILE A 150 -9.27 37.19 10.87
N GLU A 151 -9.31 38.54 10.84
CA GLU A 151 -10.53 39.32 10.73
C GLU A 151 -10.53 39.98 9.33
N PRO A 152 -11.20 39.37 8.33
CA PRO A 152 -11.20 39.89 6.97
C PRO A 152 -12.06 41.18 6.90
N VAL A 153 -11.47 42.26 6.42
CA VAL A 153 -12.12 43.59 6.37
C VAL A 153 -12.74 43.85 4.99
N THR A 154 -12.00 43.55 3.91
CA THR A 154 -12.45 43.79 2.54
C THR A 154 -13.17 42.56 1.96
N GLU A 155 -14.04 42.78 0.96
CA GLU A 155 -14.74 41.65 0.28
C GLU A 155 -13.75 40.66 -0.36
N ASN A 156 -12.64 41.16 -0.92
CA ASN A 156 -11.59 40.29 -1.46
C ASN A 156 -10.97 39.43 -0.36
N GLN A 157 -10.65 40.01 0.79
CA GLN A 157 -10.13 39.27 1.95
C GLN A 157 -11.13 38.24 2.46
N LYS A 158 -12.43 38.53 2.48
CA LYS A 158 -13.48 37.56 2.86
C LYS A 158 -13.53 36.37 1.92
N THR A 159 -13.46 36.62 0.62
CA THR A 159 -13.47 35.54 -0.39
C THR A 159 -12.24 34.62 -0.23
N ILE A 160 -11.06 35.21 -0.10
CA ILE A 160 -9.81 34.44 0.08
C ILE A 160 -9.81 33.70 1.43
N TYR A 161 -10.30 34.32 2.48
CA TYR A 161 -10.43 33.70 3.79
C TYR A 161 -11.33 32.46 3.74
N GLN A 162 -12.48 32.54 3.05
CA GLN A 162 -13.36 31.37 2.84
C GLN A 162 -12.67 30.26 2.05
N TYR A 163 -11.90 30.64 1.02
CA TYR A 163 -11.11 29.68 0.25
C TYR A 163 -10.04 29.01 1.12
N MET A 164 -9.33 29.75 1.96
CA MET A 164 -8.34 29.21 2.90
C MET A 164 -8.96 28.25 3.92
N ILE A 165 -10.15 28.58 4.45
CA ILE A 165 -10.89 27.68 5.35
C ILE A 165 -11.26 26.38 4.63
N SER A 166 -11.81 26.45 3.41
CA SER A 166 -12.17 25.27 2.63
C SER A 166 -10.94 24.41 2.33
N SER A 167 -9.83 25.04 1.95
CA SER A 167 -8.57 24.34 1.71
C SER A 167 -8.02 23.69 2.99
N PHE A 168 -8.10 24.37 4.13
CA PHE A 168 -7.69 23.79 5.40
C PHE A 168 -8.54 22.57 5.79
N ILE A 169 -9.85 22.60 5.58
CA ILE A 169 -10.73 21.45 5.81
C ILE A 169 -10.32 20.28 4.92
N SER A 170 -9.99 20.54 3.65
CA SER A 170 -9.46 19.49 2.74
C SER A 170 -8.12 18.94 3.21
N ALA A 171 -7.23 19.78 3.75
CA ALA A 171 -5.98 19.35 4.35
C ALA A 171 -6.20 18.48 5.61
N GLU A 172 -7.19 18.86 6.44
CA GLU A 172 -7.57 18.08 7.63
C GLU A 172 -8.10 16.70 7.25
N GLU A 173 -8.93 16.62 6.22
CA GLU A 173 -9.41 15.35 5.68
C GLU A 173 -8.25 14.50 5.15
N GLY A 174 -7.38 15.08 4.31
CA GLY A 174 -6.19 14.41 3.80
C GLY A 174 -5.30 13.85 4.91
N ARG A 175 -5.02 14.67 5.95
CA ARG A 175 -4.26 14.23 7.13
C ARG A 175 -4.94 13.08 7.86
N ARG A 176 -6.23 13.21 8.13
CA ARG A 176 -7.00 12.18 8.85
C ARG A 176 -6.95 10.85 8.11
N GLU A 177 -7.20 10.88 6.81
CA GLU A 177 -7.20 9.66 6.00
C GLU A 177 -5.78 9.09 5.82
N ARG A 178 -4.74 9.91 5.66
CA ARG A 178 -3.35 9.45 5.66
C ARG A 178 -3.01 8.67 6.94
N VAL A 179 -3.40 9.19 8.10
CA VAL A 179 -3.20 8.51 9.39
C VAL A 179 -4.08 7.26 9.52
N ASN A 180 -5.30 7.27 8.98
CA ASN A 180 -6.16 6.08 8.97
C ASN A 180 -5.55 4.96 8.11
N PHE A 181 -5.09 5.29 6.90
CA PHE A 181 -4.46 4.31 6.01
C PHE A 181 -3.12 3.79 6.52
N SER A 182 -2.43 4.51 7.40
CA SER A 182 -1.22 3.99 8.06
C SER A 182 -1.52 2.82 9.01
N ASN A 183 -2.75 2.69 9.47
CA ASN A 183 -3.22 1.57 10.28
C ASN A 183 -3.79 0.41 9.46
N TYR A 184 -3.95 0.61 8.13
CA TYR A 184 -4.45 -0.44 7.26
C TYR A 184 -3.40 -1.53 7.08
N LYS A 185 -3.81 -2.77 7.30
CA LYS A 185 -3.00 -3.98 7.07
C LYS A 185 -3.92 -5.12 6.65
N ILE A 186 -3.44 -5.94 5.74
CA ILE A 186 -4.11 -7.20 5.41
C ILE A 186 -4.29 -8.01 6.68
N THR A 187 -5.50 -8.46 6.94
CA THR A 187 -5.83 -9.22 8.15
C THR A 187 -5.23 -10.63 8.14
N ASN A 188 -4.98 -11.20 9.32
CA ASN A 188 -4.48 -12.56 9.42
C ASN A 188 -5.39 -13.58 8.72
N ILE A 189 -6.72 -13.38 8.76
CA ILE A 189 -7.67 -14.27 8.10
C ILE A 189 -7.55 -14.23 6.57
N GLU A 190 -7.31 -13.05 6.00
CA GLU A 190 -7.06 -12.89 4.56
C GLU A 190 -5.76 -13.60 4.17
N TRP A 191 -4.69 -13.43 4.94
CA TRP A 191 -3.43 -14.13 4.73
C TRP A 191 -3.61 -15.65 4.79
N TYR A 192 -4.29 -16.18 5.81
CA TYR A 192 -4.57 -17.62 5.90
C TYR A 192 -5.37 -18.12 4.70
N THR A 193 -6.39 -17.39 4.29
CA THR A 193 -7.23 -17.78 3.15
C THR A 193 -6.42 -17.84 1.85
N MET A 194 -5.57 -16.85 1.61
CA MET A 194 -4.73 -16.80 0.40
C MET A 194 -3.67 -17.91 0.39
N ILE A 195 -2.96 -18.10 1.51
CA ILE A 195 -1.88 -19.10 1.59
C ILE A 195 -2.44 -20.50 1.51
N VAL A 196 -3.45 -20.82 2.33
CA VAL A 196 -4.05 -22.17 2.35
C VAL A 196 -4.72 -22.49 1.01
N GLY A 197 -5.48 -21.53 0.47
CA GLY A 197 -6.11 -21.67 -0.85
C GLY A 197 -5.08 -21.86 -1.96
N GLY A 198 -3.97 -21.14 -1.93
CA GLY A 198 -2.86 -21.32 -2.87
C GLY A 198 -2.21 -22.70 -2.77
N ILE A 199 -1.93 -23.16 -1.54
CA ILE A 199 -1.40 -24.53 -1.32
C ILE A 199 -2.37 -25.59 -1.85
N VAL A 200 -3.66 -25.45 -1.54
CA VAL A 200 -4.68 -26.39 -2.05
C VAL A 200 -4.68 -26.42 -3.57
N ASN A 201 -4.66 -25.27 -4.24
CA ASN A 201 -4.63 -25.22 -5.70
C ASN A 201 -3.35 -25.87 -6.28
N ILE A 202 -2.18 -25.62 -5.70
CA ILE A 202 -0.92 -26.24 -6.15
C ILE A 202 -0.96 -27.75 -5.92
N VAL A 203 -1.39 -28.22 -4.74
CA VAL A 203 -1.48 -29.65 -4.42
C VAL A 203 -2.49 -30.36 -5.34
N PHE A 204 -3.58 -29.67 -5.70
CA PHE A 204 -4.55 -30.23 -6.63
C PHE A 204 -3.93 -30.57 -8.00
N THR A 205 -2.92 -29.83 -8.46
CA THR A 205 -2.22 -30.13 -9.73
C THR A 205 -1.50 -31.48 -9.68
N PHE A 206 -1.16 -32.01 -8.51
CA PHE A 206 -0.48 -33.32 -8.37
C PHE A 206 -1.40 -34.50 -8.70
N PHE A 207 -2.72 -34.31 -8.52
CA PHE A 207 -3.71 -35.32 -8.84
C PHE A 207 -3.94 -35.48 -10.35
N PHE A 208 -3.45 -34.54 -11.18
CA PHE A 208 -3.51 -34.60 -12.64
C PHE A 208 -2.21 -35.16 -13.22
N SER A 209 -1.77 -36.31 -12.68
CA SER A 209 -0.55 -36.97 -13.17
C SER A 209 -0.69 -37.35 -14.65
N VAL A 210 0.17 -36.76 -15.48
CA VAL A 210 0.26 -37.06 -16.92
C VAL A 210 1.49 -37.95 -17.14
N ARG A 211 1.45 -38.85 -18.15
CA ARG A 211 2.60 -39.69 -18.52
C ARG A 211 3.84 -38.88 -18.86
N ASP A 212 3.67 -37.69 -19.39
CA ASP A 212 4.76 -36.74 -19.64
C ASP A 212 5.04 -35.90 -18.40
N SER A 213 6.10 -36.25 -17.67
CA SER A 213 6.54 -35.54 -16.47
C SER A 213 6.94 -34.09 -16.75
N PHE A 214 7.41 -33.77 -17.96
CA PHE A 214 7.76 -32.40 -18.31
C PHE A 214 6.51 -31.53 -18.44
N ALA A 215 5.50 -31.99 -19.17
CA ALA A 215 4.23 -31.29 -19.33
C ALA A 215 3.54 -31.03 -17.97
N GLN A 216 3.55 -32.06 -17.10
CA GLN A 216 2.99 -31.91 -15.74
C GLN A 216 3.76 -30.93 -14.91
N SER A 217 5.10 -30.96 -14.91
CA SER A 217 5.94 -30.02 -14.16
C SER A 217 5.73 -28.59 -14.65
N LEU A 218 5.58 -28.40 -15.96
CA LEU A 218 5.29 -27.10 -16.55
C LEU A 218 3.94 -26.55 -16.06
N MET A 219 2.88 -27.36 -16.09
CA MET A 219 1.54 -26.94 -15.60
C MET A 219 1.56 -26.60 -14.11
N THR A 220 2.18 -27.44 -13.27
CA THR A 220 2.33 -27.18 -11.84
C THR A 220 3.14 -25.90 -11.58
N GLY A 221 4.24 -25.73 -12.33
CA GLY A 221 5.08 -24.53 -12.25
C GLY A 221 4.32 -23.24 -12.61
N MET A 222 3.48 -23.28 -13.65
CA MET A 222 2.65 -22.13 -14.05
C MET A 222 1.61 -21.76 -12.99
N VAL A 223 0.94 -22.74 -12.38
CA VAL A 223 -0.01 -22.49 -11.28
C VAL A 223 0.71 -21.93 -10.07
N ALA A 224 1.85 -22.53 -9.67
CA ALA A 224 2.64 -22.06 -8.55
C ALA A 224 3.19 -20.63 -8.79
N LEU A 225 3.61 -20.32 -10.03
CA LEU A 225 4.05 -18.98 -10.42
C LEU A 225 2.92 -17.96 -10.26
N MET A 226 1.73 -18.27 -10.80
CA MET A 226 0.59 -17.34 -10.72
C MET A 226 0.16 -17.09 -9.28
N VAL A 227 0.06 -18.13 -8.46
CA VAL A 227 -0.28 -18.02 -7.03
C VAL A 227 0.75 -17.17 -6.30
N SER A 228 2.04 -17.47 -6.45
CA SER A 228 3.11 -16.75 -5.74
C SER A 228 3.26 -15.31 -6.21
N MET A 229 3.07 -14.99 -7.49
CA MET A 229 3.06 -13.61 -7.99
C MET A 229 1.91 -12.80 -7.40
N ASN A 230 0.70 -13.36 -7.32
CA ASN A 230 -0.43 -12.65 -6.72
C ASN A 230 -0.22 -12.45 -5.21
N LEU A 231 0.26 -13.46 -4.47
CA LEU A 231 0.60 -13.32 -3.06
C LEU A 231 1.66 -12.23 -2.84
N TYR A 232 2.67 -12.19 -3.70
CA TYR A 232 3.70 -11.16 -3.63
C TYR A 232 3.14 -9.76 -3.95
N ALA A 233 2.23 -9.63 -4.93
CA ALA A 233 1.56 -8.37 -5.22
C ALA A 233 0.73 -7.87 -4.03
N VAL A 234 -0.03 -8.77 -3.37
CA VAL A 234 -0.77 -8.42 -2.14
C VAL A 234 0.20 -8.03 -1.01
N PHE A 235 1.33 -8.71 -0.88
CA PHE A 235 2.36 -8.36 0.11
C PHE A 235 2.92 -6.95 -0.11
N LEU A 236 3.20 -6.56 -1.36
CA LEU A 236 3.72 -5.23 -1.69
C LEU A 236 2.72 -4.10 -1.50
N LEU A 237 1.42 -4.37 -1.67
CA LEU A 237 0.37 -3.34 -1.64
C LEU A 237 -0.41 -3.34 -0.33
N GLY A 238 -0.25 -4.36 0.51
CA GLY A 238 -1.05 -4.59 1.70
C GLY A 238 -0.70 -3.71 2.91
N ASP A 239 0.41 -2.94 2.84
CA ASP A 239 0.79 -1.94 3.85
C ASP A 239 1.29 -0.68 3.13
N PRO A 240 0.44 0.38 2.99
CA PRO A 240 0.78 1.55 2.19
C PRO A 240 1.98 2.36 2.68
N PHE A 241 2.32 2.28 3.97
CA PHE A 241 3.38 3.09 4.58
C PHE A 241 4.59 2.27 5.06
N SER A 242 4.71 1.00 4.66
CA SER A 242 5.88 0.19 4.99
C SER A 242 6.44 -0.57 3.79
N GLY A 243 7.73 -0.86 3.85
CA GLY A 243 8.43 -1.63 2.82
C GLY A 243 8.92 -0.81 1.63
N THR A 244 9.39 -1.50 0.59
CA THR A 244 10.02 -0.86 -0.60
C THR A 244 9.01 -0.13 -1.50
N ARG A 245 7.74 -0.49 -1.43
CA ARG A 245 6.64 0.14 -2.17
C ARG A 245 5.74 0.95 -1.25
N GLU A 246 6.34 1.76 -0.41
CA GLU A 246 5.59 2.71 0.40
C GLU A 246 5.07 3.89 -0.43
N VAL A 247 4.01 4.53 0.07
CA VAL A 247 3.53 5.80 -0.48
C VAL A 247 4.65 6.83 -0.35
N PRO A 248 5.09 7.46 -1.45
CA PRO A 248 6.24 8.37 -1.39
C PRO A 248 5.91 9.68 -0.68
N ILE A 249 6.89 10.22 0.05
CA ILE A 249 6.82 11.52 0.73
C ILE A 249 6.94 12.72 -0.25
N ASP A 250 7.07 12.46 -1.53
CA ASP A 250 7.39 13.43 -2.58
C ASP A 250 6.51 14.70 -2.56
N GLN A 251 5.22 14.55 -2.21
CA GLN A 251 4.30 15.68 -2.16
C GLN A 251 4.65 16.67 -1.05
N PHE A 252 5.08 16.18 0.10
CA PHE A 252 5.54 17.03 1.21
C PHE A 252 6.92 17.65 0.93
N THR A 253 7.83 16.90 0.33
CA THR A 253 9.14 17.44 -0.09
C THR A 253 8.99 18.46 -1.21
N PHE A 254 8.01 18.30 -2.09
CA PHE A 254 7.66 19.29 -3.09
C PHE A 254 7.11 20.58 -2.41
N LEU A 255 6.17 20.44 -1.49
CA LEU A 255 5.63 21.57 -0.72
C LEU A 255 6.73 22.29 0.05
N GLN A 256 7.66 21.57 0.67
CA GLN A 256 8.79 22.17 1.39
C GLN A 256 9.68 22.99 0.45
N ARG A 257 9.99 22.47 -0.73
CA ARG A 257 10.76 23.23 -1.76
C ARG A 257 10.00 24.43 -2.28
N TYR A 258 8.71 24.29 -2.55
CA TYR A 258 7.84 25.38 -2.97
C TYR A 258 7.87 26.55 -1.97
N MET A 259 7.78 26.24 -0.68
CA MET A 259 7.87 27.24 0.38
C MET A 259 9.27 27.91 0.48
N ALA A 260 10.34 27.17 0.18
CA ALA A 260 11.71 27.69 0.22
C ALA A 260 12.05 28.58 -0.99
N GLU A 261 11.50 28.30 -2.16
CA GLU A 261 11.76 29.05 -3.39
C GLU A 261 11.01 30.39 -3.44
N GLY A 262 10.02 30.59 -2.57
CA GLY A 262 9.23 31.82 -2.50
C GLY A 262 8.49 32.15 -3.81
N LYS A 263 8.28 31.16 -4.68
CA LYS A 263 7.54 31.34 -5.95
C LYS A 263 6.04 31.47 -5.62
N ASP A 264 5.50 32.62 -5.98
CA ASP A 264 4.05 32.79 -6.11
C ASP A 264 3.60 32.18 -7.45
N PHE A 265 2.36 31.63 -7.48
CA PHE A 265 1.73 31.17 -8.73
C PHE A 265 1.50 32.32 -9.69
#